data_68b2cbbc9e6acfeb2a4b515b7cfbb9cd
#
_entry.id   68b2cbbc9e6acfeb2a4b515b7cfbb9cd
#
_cell.length_a   1.000
_cell.length_b   1.000
_cell.length_c   1.000
_cell.angle_alpha   90.00
_cell.angle_beta   90.00
_cell.angle_gamma   90.00
#
_symmetry.space_group_name_H-M   'P 1'
#
loop_
_entity.id
_entity.type
_entity.pdbx_description
1 polymer ?
#
loop_
_entity_poly.entity_id
_entity_poly.type
_entity_poly.pdbx_seq_one_letter_code
_entity_poly.pdbx_strand_id
1 'polypeptide(L)'
;MNMTFDNYEFSEPVKITKWEPPESRGLYVILEPDLYSSPLPLKPIYFGQTGNFAERGFIKSHEKYKDWTREVVKKEHLFIAIYLMPGSTEEERKAIETELIAKYQPVCND
;
A
#
# COMPACT_ATOMS: atom_id res chain seq x y z
N MET A 1 5.32 -14.18 -3.02
CA MET A 1 4.42 -14.13 -4.18
C MET A 1 3.90 -12.71 -4.38
N ASN A 2 4.02 -12.18 -5.58
CA ASN A 2 3.53 -10.83 -5.87
C ASN A 2 2.00 -10.76 -5.86
N MET A 3 1.47 -9.56 -5.70
CA MET A 3 0.02 -9.34 -5.72
C MET A 3 -0.36 -8.45 -6.90
N THR A 4 -1.42 -8.82 -7.59
CA THR A 4 -1.92 -8.03 -8.73
C THR A 4 -3.19 -7.32 -8.34
N PHE A 5 -3.21 -6.00 -8.54
CA PHE A 5 -4.40 -5.19 -8.38
C PHE A 5 -4.71 -4.56 -9.72
N ASP A 6 -5.92 -4.82 -10.25
CA ASP A 6 -6.29 -4.47 -11.61
C ASP A 6 -5.27 -5.13 -12.55
N ASN A 7 -4.52 -4.41 -13.33
CA ASN A 7 -3.49 -4.99 -14.20
C ASN A 7 -2.07 -4.67 -13.70
N TYR A 8 -1.94 -4.21 -12.47
CA TYR A 8 -0.65 -3.79 -11.92
C TYR A 8 -0.13 -4.82 -10.93
N GLU A 9 1.07 -5.33 -11.22
CA GLU A 9 1.68 -6.35 -10.35
C GLU A 9 2.54 -5.68 -9.28
N PHE A 10 2.03 -5.68 -8.06
CA PHE A 10 2.75 -5.16 -6.90
C PHE A 10 3.71 -6.22 -6.35
N SER A 11 4.70 -5.77 -5.62
CA SER A 11 5.69 -6.65 -4.99
C SER A 11 5.04 -7.56 -3.96
N GLU A 12 5.80 -8.57 -3.51
CA GLU A 12 5.35 -9.42 -2.43
C GLU A 12 5.09 -8.58 -1.18
N PRO A 13 3.95 -8.79 -0.49
CA PRO A 13 3.66 -8.03 0.72
C PRO A 13 4.67 -8.32 1.83
N VAL A 14 5.06 -7.27 2.53
CA VAL A 14 6.00 -7.35 3.65
C VAL A 14 5.36 -6.64 4.84
N LYS A 15 5.57 -7.17 6.04
CA LYS A 15 5.08 -6.50 7.25
C LYS A 15 5.68 -5.11 7.33
N ILE A 16 4.86 -4.10 7.64
CA ILE A 16 5.35 -2.72 7.66
C ILE A 16 6.45 -2.51 8.70
N THR A 17 6.49 -3.35 9.74
CA THR A 17 7.53 -3.28 10.78
C THR A 17 8.89 -3.78 10.28
N LYS A 18 8.91 -4.51 9.16
CA LYS A 18 10.12 -5.07 8.58
C LYS A 18 10.45 -4.52 7.20
N TRP A 19 9.61 -3.63 6.69
CA TRP A 19 9.78 -3.11 5.34
C TRP A 19 10.94 -2.12 5.26
N GLU A 20 11.77 -2.29 4.25
CA GLU A 20 12.88 -1.40 3.94
C GLU A 20 12.54 -0.63 2.67
N PRO A 21 12.23 0.68 2.79
CA PRO A 21 11.81 1.45 1.63
C PRO A 21 12.96 1.68 0.65
N PRO A 22 12.74 1.39 -0.66
CA PRO A 22 13.76 1.66 -1.67
C PRO A 22 13.81 3.13 -2.04
N GLU A 23 14.95 3.56 -2.58
CA GLU A 23 15.08 4.91 -3.13
C GLU A 23 14.47 4.92 -4.54
N SER A 24 13.16 4.99 -4.61
CA SER A 24 12.45 4.99 -5.87
C SER A 24 11.07 5.60 -5.66
N ARG A 25 10.35 5.81 -6.75
CA ARG A 25 9.00 6.35 -6.74
C ARG A 25 8.01 5.32 -7.24
N GLY A 26 6.77 5.46 -6.88
CA GLY A 26 5.75 4.54 -7.33
C GLY A 26 4.49 4.59 -6.50
N LEU A 27 3.77 3.48 -6.55
CA LEU A 27 2.53 3.28 -5.80
C LEU A 27 2.78 2.31 -4.66
N TYR A 28 1.96 2.41 -3.63
CA TYR A 28 1.98 1.44 -2.54
C TYR A 28 0.56 1.10 -2.13
N VAL A 29 0.41 -0.05 -1.52
CA VAL A 29 -0.85 -0.50 -0.97
C VAL A 29 -0.60 -0.99 0.45
N ILE A 30 -1.45 -0.56 1.38
CA ILE A 30 -1.45 -1.05 2.75
C ILE A 30 -2.51 -2.14 2.83
N LEU A 31 -2.13 -3.26 3.42
CA LEU A 31 -2.95 -4.47 3.42
C LEU A 31 -3.13 -4.99 4.83
N GLU A 32 -4.27 -5.63 5.07
CA GLU A 32 -4.52 -6.34 6.32
C GLU A 32 -5.02 -7.75 6.01
N PRO A 33 -4.85 -8.70 6.95
CA PRO A 33 -5.39 -10.06 6.73
C PRO A 33 -6.90 -10.02 6.62
N ASP A 34 -7.44 -10.77 5.67
CA ASP A 34 -8.87 -10.95 5.52
C ASP A 34 -9.27 -12.21 6.29
N LEU A 35 -9.86 -12.01 7.46
CA LEU A 35 -10.19 -13.11 8.36
C LEU A 35 -11.32 -14.00 7.86
N TYR A 36 -12.04 -13.56 6.84
CA TYR A 36 -13.19 -14.30 6.32
C TYR A 36 -12.85 -15.18 5.13
N SER A 37 -11.61 -15.19 4.70
CA SER A 37 -11.15 -16.01 3.58
C SER A 37 -10.08 -16.99 4.04
N SER A 38 -10.01 -18.15 3.39
CA SER A 38 -9.01 -19.17 3.72
C SER A 38 -8.34 -19.65 2.44
N PRO A 39 -7.00 -19.76 2.39
CA PRO A 39 -6.08 -19.28 3.39
C PRO A 39 -6.17 -17.77 3.51
N LEU A 40 -5.75 -17.21 4.64
CA LEU A 40 -5.95 -15.79 4.94
C LEU A 40 -5.32 -14.89 3.86
N PRO A 41 -6.07 -14.45 2.84
CA PRO A 41 -5.53 -13.48 1.90
C PRO A 41 -5.46 -12.13 2.55
N LEU A 42 -4.69 -11.24 1.94
CA LEU A 42 -4.60 -9.87 2.39
C LEU A 42 -5.56 -9.02 1.58
N LYS A 43 -6.22 -8.06 2.23
CA LYS A 43 -7.11 -7.13 1.53
C LYS A 43 -6.54 -5.72 1.59
N PRO A 44 -6.71 -4.94 0.51
CA PRO A 44 -6.22 -3.57 0.51
C PRO A 44 -7.08 -2.67 1.37
N ILE A 45 -6.44 -1.85 2.22
CA ILE A 45 -7.16 -0.85 3.02
C ILE A 45 -6.77 0.57 2.63
N TYR A 46 -5.71 0.75 1.86
CA TYR A 46 -5.27 2.07 1.41
C TYR A 46 -4.33 1.96 0.21
N PHE A 47 -4.57 2.74 -0.84
CA PHE A 47 -3.64 2.91 -1.95
C PHE A 47 -3.09 4.33 -1.92
N GLY A 48 -1.80 4.46 -2.18
CA GLY A 48 -1.16 5.76 -2.24
C GLY A 48 -0.05 5.81 -3.27
N GLN A 49 0.51 6.99 -3.46
CA GLN A 49 1.65 7.19 -4.34
C GLN A 49 2.69 8.07 -3.65
N THR A 50 3.94 7.93 -4.07
CA THR A 50 5.01 8.75 -3.52
C THR A 50 6.09 8.99 -4.55
N GLY A 51 6.74 10.14 -4.45
CA GLY A 51 7.90 10.46 -5.28
C GLY A 51 9.19 9.81 -4.79
N ASN A 52 9.20 9.31 -3.55
CA ASN A 52 10.36 8.61 -3.01
C ASN A 52 9.96 7.81 -1.77
N PHE A 53 10.00 6.47 -1.88
CA PHE A 53 9.67 5.59 -0.76
C PHE A 53 10.66 5.73 0.39
N ALA A 54 11.90 6.11 0.10
CA ALA A 54 12.94 6.23 1.13
C ALA A 54 12.85 7.54 1.92
N GLU A 55 11.81 8.34 1.68
CA GLU A 55 11.62 9.56 2.42
C GLU A 55 11.50 9.25 3.91
N ARG A 56 12.22 10.05 4.71
CA ARG A 56 12.34 9.79 6.13
C ARG A 56 11.00 9.71 6.84
N GLY A 57 10.80 8.63 7.58
CA GLY A 57 9.58 8.45 8.37
C GLY A 57 8.33 8.18 7.54
N PHE A 58 8.51 7.76 6.30
CA PHE A 58 7.42 7.57 5.34
C PHE A 58 6.17 6.91 5.94
N ILE A 59 6.32 5.75 6.57
CA ILE A 59 5.15 5.04 7.11
C ILE A 59 4.61 5.72 8.37
N LYS A 60 5.46 5.94 9.36
CA LYS A 60 5.02 6.46 10.65
C LYS A 60 4.53 7.89 10.61
N SER A 61 5.05 8.69 9.69
CA SER A 61 4.64 10.08 9.56
C SER A 61 3.48 10.29 8.58
N HIS A 62 3.01 9.19 7.97
CA HIS A 62 1.89 9.27 7.04
C HIS A 62 0.62 9.70 7.79
N GLU A 63 -0.12 10.65 7.19
CA GLU A 63 -1.33 11.17 7.82
C GLU A 63 -2.41 10.12 8.09
N LYS A 64 -2.42 9.04 7.32
CA LYS A 64 -3.39 7.95 7.47
C LYS A 64 -2.91 6.82 8.39
N TYR A 65 -1.72 6.94 8.97
CA TYR A 65 -1.16 5.86 9.79
C TYR A 65 -2.10 5.44 10.92
N LYS A 66 -2.74 6.41 11.56
CA LYS A 66 -3.70 6.13 12.65
C LYS A 66 -4.90 5.35 12.14
N ASP A 67 -5.36 5.66 10.93
CA ASP A 67 -6.49 4.95 10.34
C ASP A 67 -6.12 3.51 10.04
N TRP A 68 -4.92 3.27 9.50
CA TRP A 68 -4.45 1.92 9.21
C TRP A 68 -4.33 1.09 10.48
N THR A 69 -3.76 1.65 11.54
CA THR A 69 -3.57 0.91 12.79
C THR A 69 -4.87 0.67 13.52
N ARG A 70 -5.89 1.46 13.23
CA ARG A 70 -7.22 1.28 13.81
C ARG A 70 -7.96 0.09 13.20
N GLU A 71 -7.67 -0.22 11.94
CA GLU A 71 -8.30 -1.34 11.23
C GLU A 71 -7.78 -2.70 11.68
N VAL A 72 -6.62 -2.77 12.31
CA VAL A 72 -6.03 -4.03 12.76
C VAL A 72 -5.82 -3.98 14.27
N VAL A 73 -5.83 -5.18 14.88
CA VAL A 73 -5.61 -5.28 16.34
C VAL A 73 -4.19 -4.87 16.70
N LYS A 74 -3.23 -5.26 15.85
CA LYS A 74 -1.81 -4.94 16.06
C LYS A 74 -1.19 -4.44 14.76
N LYS A 75 -0.31 -3.44 14.89
CA LYS A 75 0.37 -2.90 13.70
C LYS A 75 1.20 -3.94 12.96
N GLU A 76 1.64 -5.01 13.66
CA GLU A 76 2.37 -6.11 13.00
C GLU A 76 1.52 -6.85 11.99
N HIS A 77 0.21 -6.67 12.03
CA HIS A 77 -0.70 -7.28 11.07
C HIS A 77 -0.87 -6.45 9.81
N LEU A 78 -0.24 -5.27 9.74
CA LEU A 78 -0.25 -4.47 8.52
C LEU A 78 0.89 -4.90 7.60
N PHE A 79 0.58 -4.94 6.32
CA PHE A 79 1.54 -5.28 5.27
C PHE A 79 1.58 -4.14 4.26
N ILE A 80 2.69 -4.05 3.53
CA ILE A 80 2.83 -3.11 2.43
C ILE A 80 3.36 -3.85 1.21
N ALA A 81 2.82 -3.50 0.05
CA ALA A 81 3.35 -3.93 -1.23
C ALA A 81 3.52 -2.70 -2.10
N ILE A 82 4.47 -2.71 -3.02
CA ILE A 82 4.77 -1.54 -3.82
C ILE A 82 4.82 -1.87 -5.31
N TYR A 83 4.54 -0.87 -6.12
CA TYR A 83 4.64 -0.93 -7.58
C TYR A 83 5.57 0.18 -8.01
N LEU A 84 6.80 -0.19 -8.43
CA LEU A 84 7.81 0.79 -8.80
C LEU A 84 7.49 1.44 -10.13
N MET A 85 7.60 2.75 -10.18
CA MET A 85 7.36 3.52 -11.40
C MET A 85 8.52 4.50 -11.63
N PRO A 86 9.74 3.99 -11.89
CA PRO A 86 10.89 4.87 -12.09
C PRO A 86 10.66 5.78 -13.31
N GLY A 87 11.05 7.05 -13.16
CA GLY A 87 10.85 8.02 -14.23
C GLY A 87 9.44 8.57 -14.35
N SER A 88 8.49 8.12 -13.52
CA SER A 88 7.11 8.60 -13.61
C SER A 88 6.95 10.01 -13.03
N THR A 89 5.93 10.72 -13.53
CA THR A 89 5.51 11.99 -12.97
C THR A 89 4.46 11.74 -11.88
N GLU A 90 4.24 12.75 -11.04
CA GLU A 90 3.20 12.67 -10.02
C GLU A 90 1.82 12.47 -10.66
N GLU A 91 1.57 13.12 -11.80
CA GLU A 91 0.30 12.96 -12.51
C GLU A 91 0.06 11.51 -12.93
N GLU A 92 1.09 10.87 -13.46
CA GLU A 92 0.97 9.47 -13.89
C GLU A 92 0.66 8.56 -12.70
N ARG A 93 1.34 8.78 -11.57
CA ARG A 93 1.11 7.98 -10.37
C ARG A 93 -0.29 8.22 -9.80
N LYS A 94 -0.73 9.47 -9.77
CA LYS A 94 -2.07 9.81 -9.26
C LYS A 94 -3.18 9.23 -10.13
N ALA A 95 -2.97 9.15 -11.43
CA ALA A 95 -3.96 8.57 -12.34
C ALA A 95 -4.22 7.10 -12.01
N ILE A 96 -3.16 6.33 -11.78
CA ILE A 96 -3.30 4.92 -11.43
C ILE A 96 -3.86 4.77 -10.02
N GLU A 97 -3.40 5.59 -9.08
CA GLU A 97 -3.94 5.60 -7.72
C GLU A 97 -5.45 5.79 -7.73
N THR A 98 -5.94 6.76 -8.51
CA THR A 98 -7.36 7.04 -8.64
C THR A 98 -8.13 5.84 -9.19
N GLU A 99 -7.59 5.17 -10.21
CA GLU A 99 -8.19 3.96 -10.75
C GLU A 99 -8.33 2.87 -9.70
N LEU A 100 -7.26 2.63 -8.94
CA LEU A 100 -7.24 1.58 -7.94
C LEU A 100 -8.21 1.88 -6.79
N ILE A 101 -8.26 3.13 -6.36
CA ILE A 101 -9.19 3.55 -5.30
C ILE A 101 -10.63 3.36 -5.77
N ALA A 102 -10.94 3.73 -7.01
CA ALA A 102 -12.28 3.58 -7.55
C ALA A 102 -12.69 2.12 -7.66
N LYS A 103 -11.76 1.25 -8.06
CA LYS A 103 -12.06 -0.16 -8.27
C LYS A 103 -12.22 -0.94 -6.95
N TYR A 104 -11.33 -0.71 -6.00
CA TYR A 104 -11.30 -1.51 -4.77
C TYR A 104 -11.97 -0.83 -3.58
N GLN A 105 -12.19 0.47 -3.64
CA GLN A 105 -12.83 1.26 -2.58
C GLN A 105 -12.28 0.93 -1.18
N PRO A 106 -10.96 1.08 -0.97
CA PRO A 106 -10.35 0.72 0.30
C PRO A 106 -10.87 1.61 1.44
N VAL A 107 -11.03 1.02 2.62
CA VAL A 107 -11.69 1.69 3.74
C VAL A 107 -10.96 2.95 4.22
N CYS A 108 -9.65 3.02 4.06
CA CYS A 108 -8.87 4.17 4.54
C CYS A 108 -8.59 5.25 3.49
N ASN A 109 -9.13 5.13 2.29
CA ASN A 109 -8.94 6.13 1.23
C ASN A 109 -10.06 7.17 1.17
N ASP A 110 -10.70 7.46 2.24
CA ASP A 110 -11.77 8.46 2.27
C ASP A 110 -11.23 9.89 2.24
#